data_25b00fc6b57d0b5265f4f07b5b95480d
#
_entry.id   25b00fc6b57d0b5265f4f07b5b95480d
#
_cell.length_a   1.000
_cell.length_b   1.000
_cell.length_c   1.000
_cell.angle_alpha   90.00
_cell.angle_beta   90.00
_cell.angle_gamma   90.00
#
_symmetry.space_group_name_H-M   'P 1'
#
loop_
_entity.id
_entity.type
_entity.pdbx_description
1 polymer ?
#
loop_
_entity_poly.entity_id
_entity_poly.type
_entity_poly.pdbx_seq_one_letter_code
_entity_poly.pdbx_strand_id
1 'polypeptide(L)'
;TIMETSGAIIDADETARLLEREDLHFLAEMMNYPGVLNKDPEVMRKIEAAKKAGKPIDGHYPLATGPKLKAYIESGISTDHETIYLEKGREKCEFGMHVLIREGSAAKNFDALHPLLKEYPEQIMFCTDDAHPSFLNKGHINRMVKKSLDLGYDLYDVLRAASYNPAMHYKIPAGFLREGDSADFIQVNNLKNLTIQATYIQGTCVYDGEKCTLPFHKPILRNNFHTKPIPLEKLTVKAKGKQMRVIVCEDRELITKEELYPVHTFDGFVESDTERDILKLVILNRYQTAPPAIAFIKGTGLKLGAIAQSISHDSHNIIAIGVTDFELMQAINAVIKAKGGIAVSSMDEVTLLPLPVAGLMSDESLEETSRRYEEIEEKIKRLKTPMDSLQMTLSFMGLLVIPSLKLSNKGLFNSETFQFTSLFV
;
A
#
# COMPACT_ATOMS: atom_id res chain seq x y z
N THR A 1 4.73 7.56 11.25
CA THR A 1 4.61 7.74 12.74
C THR A 1 5.94 8.15 13.36
N ILE A 2 5.94 8.61 14.62
CA ILE A 2 7.18 8.89 15.37
C ILE A 2 7.97 7.63 15.73
N MET A 3 7.35 6.46 15.55
CA MET A 3 7.95 5.14 15.83
C MET A 3 8.85 4.63 14.72
N GLU A 4 8.97 5.38 13.63
CA GLU A 4 9.81 5.03 12.48
C GLU A 4 10.49 6.28 11.92
N THR A 5 11.46 6.10 11.00
CA THR A 5 12.11 7.20 10.30
C THR A 5 11.60 7.24 8.88
N SER A 6 11.08 8.39 8.45
CA SER A 6 10.63 8.65 7.09
C SER A 6 11.55 9.65 6.38
N GLY A 7 11.37 9.79 5.08
CA GLY A 7 12.17 10.70 4.25
C GLY A 7 11.85 12.18 4.45
N ALA A 8 10.66 12.48 4.96
CA ALA A 8 10.19 13.84 5.29
C ALA A 8 9.12 13.78 6.38
N ILE A 9 8.86 14.93 6.99
CA ILE A 9 7.76 15.13 7.93
C ILE A 9 6.83 16.17 7.30
N ILE A 10 5.55 15.80 7.10
CA ILE A 10 4.48 16.70 6.70
C ILE A 10 3.65 16.96 7.95
N ASP A 11 4.01 18.00 8.69
CA ASP A 11 3.27 18.44 9.87
C ASP A 11 1.99 19.23 9.50
N ALA A 12 1.27 19.72 10.48
CA ALA A 12 0.02 20.44 10.23
C ALA A 12 0.22 21.77 9.49
N ASP A 13 1.35 22.45 9.69
CA ASP A 13 1.64 23.71 9.01
C ASP A 13 1.98 23.46 7.53
N GLU A 14 2.78 22.44 7.25
CA GLU A 14 3.06 22.02 5.88
C GLU A 14 1.81 21.44 5.19
N THR A 15 0.97 20.68 5.91
CA THR A 15 -0.32 20.22 5.41
C THR A 15 -1.21 21.40 5.01
N ALA A 16 -1.30 22.43 5.84
CA ALA A 16 -2.09 23.62 5.53
C ALA A 16 -1.57 24.33 4.28
N ARG A 17 -0.23 24.51 4.18
CA ARG A 17 0.41 25.12 3.01
C ARG A 17 0.18 24.33 1.71
N LEU A 18 0.24 22.99 1.78
CA LEU A 18 -0.02 22.12 0.64
C LEU A 18 -1.48 22.18 0.20
N LEU A 19 -2.42 22.23 1.14
CA LEU A 19 -3.84 22.28 0.84
C LEU A 19 -4.31 23.65 0.27
N GLU A 20 -3.48 24.70 0.29
CA GLU A 20 -3.75 25.94 -0.43
C GLU A 20 -3.58 25.77 -1.96
N ARG A 21 -2.92 24.73 -2.42
CA ARG A 21 -2.70 24.48 -3.85
C ARG A 21 -3.97 23.99 -4.51
N GLU A 22 -4.30 24.54 -5.68
CA GLU A 22 -5.49 24.16 -6.46
C GLU A 22 -5.41 22.75 -7.06
N ASP A 23 -4.18 22.27 -7.36
CA ASP A 23 -3.94 20.95 -7.92
C ASP A 23 -3.95 19.80 -6.89
N LEU A 24 -4.16 20.09 -5.60
CA LEU A 24 -4.38 19.09 -4.55
C LEU A 24 -5.84 19.14 -4.10
N HIS A 25 -6.59 18.09 -4.40
CA HIS A 25 -8.04 18.09 -4.27
C HIS A 25 -8.57 17.68 -2.89
N PHE A 26 -7.77 16.96 -2.08
CA PHE A 26 -8.21 16.40 -0.80
C PHE A 26 -7.04 16.14 0.15
N LEU A 27 -7.34 15.93 1.42
CA LEU A 27 -6.40 15.39 2.42
C LEU A 27 -6.54 13.86 2.45
N ALA A 28 -5.57 13.15 1.94
CA ALA A 28 -5.45 11.69 2.00
C ALA A 28 -4.46 11.31 3.09
N GLU A 29 -4.60 10.16 3.64
CA GLU A 29 -5.80 9.56 4.24
C GLU A 29 -5.62 9.61 5.74
N MET A 30 -6.67 9.79 6.49
CA MET A 30 -6.56 9.90 7.95
C MET A 30 -6.49 8.51 8.60
N MET A 31 -5.35 7.85 8.43
CA MET A 31 -5.05 6.53 8.98
C MET A 31 -4.89 6.56 10.50
N ASN A 32 -4.47 7.69 11.08
CA ASN A 32 -4.35 7.85 12.53
C ASN A 32 -5.72 8.09 13.19
N TYR A 33 -6.66 7.13 13.01
CA TYR A 33 -7.98 7.20 13.67
C TYR A 33 -7.89 7.25 15.22
N PRO A 34 -6.91 6.63 15.91
CA PRO A 34 -6.78 6.83 17.35
C PRO A 34 -6.50 8.29 17.72
N GLY A 35 -5.67 8.97 16.94
CA GLY A 35 -5.39 10.40 17.14
C GLY A 35 -6.64 11.26 16.91
N VAL A 36 -7.49 10.92 15.93
CA VAL A 36 -8.79 11.60 15.73
C VAL A 36 -9.69 11.42 16.94
N LEU A 37 -9.88 10.18 17.40
CA LEU A 37 -10.77 9.88 18.52
C LEU A 37 -10.28 10.47 19.85
N ASN A 38 -8.96 10.53 20.06
CA ASN A 38 -8.35 11.12 21.25
C ASN A 38 -8.10 12.62 21.11
N LYS A 39 -8.49 13.23 19.98
CA LYS A 39 -8.32 14.66 19.67
C LYS A 39 -6.86 15.11 19.77
N ASP A 40 -5.95 14.30 19.20
CA ASP A 40 -4.54 14.66 19.12
C ASP A 40 -4.39 16.02 18.41
N PRO A 41 -3.70 17.00 19.02
CA PRO A 41 -3.66 18.37 18.49
C PRO A 41 -3.07 18.46 17.09
N GLU A 42 -2.05 17.67 16.77
CA GLU A 42 -1.42 17.67 15.44
C GLU A 42 -2.35 17.10 14.38
N VAL A 43 -3.05 15.99 14.69
CA VAL A 43 -4.06 15.38 13.81
C VAL A 43 -5.23 16.33 13.58
N MET A 44 -5.75 16.94 14.66
CA MET A 44 -6.89 17.85 14.55
C MET A 44 -6.55 19.12 13.76
N ARG A 45 -5.33 19.65 13.87
CA ARG A 45 -4.87 20.79 13.05
C ARG A 45 -4.85 20.45 11.55
N LYS A 46 -4.45 19.25 11.16
CA LYS A 46 -4.48 18.78 9.75
C LYS A 46 -5.92 18.70 9.22
N ILE A 47 -6.82 18.14 10.01
CA ILE A 47 -8.25 18.06 9.69
C ILE A 47 -8.84 19.47 9.50
N GLU A 48 -8.54 20.38 10.42
CA GLU A 48 -9.02 21.74 10.37
C GLU A 48 -8.47 22.52 9.16
N ALA A 49 -7.22 22.27 8.79
CA ALA A 49 -6.62 22.83 7.58
C ALA A 49 -7.40 22.42 6.31
N ALA A 50 -7.78 21.13 6.21
CA ALA A 50 -8.55 20.63 5.08
C ALA A 50 -9.97 21.23 5.05
N LYS A 51 -10.64 21.34 6.19
CA LYS A 51 -11.95 22.01 6.33
C LYS A 51 -11.88 23.47 5.89
N LYS A 52 -10.87 24.21 6.36
CA LYS A 52 -10.64 25.61 5.99
C LYS A 52 -10.41 25.78 4.49
N ALA A 53 -9.69 24.83 3.86
CA ALA A 53 -9.48 24.81 2.42
C ALA A 53 -10.72 24.33 1.63
N GLY A 54 -11.78 23.90 2.29
CA GLY A 54 -13.01 23.37 1.67
C GLY A 54 -12.79 22.06 0.91
N LYS A 55 -11.79 21.27 1.33
CA LYS A 55 -11.37 20.02 0.68
C LYS A 55 -11.84 18.79 1.47
N PRO A 56 -12.30 17.73 0.81
CA PRO A 56 -12.67 16.49 1.48
C PRO A 56 -11.48 15.84 2.20
N ILE A 57 -11.79 15.00 3.17
CA ILE A 57 -10.81 14.27 3.96
C ILE A 57 -11.11 12.79 3.81
N ASP A 58 -10.15 12.05 3.28
CA ASP A 58 -10.25 10.60 3.17
C ASP A 58 -9.89 9.92 4.48
N GLY A 59 -10.56 8.79 4.73
CA GLY A 59 -10.42 8.02 5.94
C GLY A 59 -9.90 6.62 5.72
N HIS A 60 -9.48 6.04 6.84
CA HIS A 60 -8.97 4.68 6.96
C HIS A 60 -9.37 4.15 8.33
N TYR A 61 -10.56 3.54 8.44
CA TYR A 61 -11.02 2.97 9.71
C TYR A 61 -11.82 1.68 9.48
N PRO A 62 -11.12 0.54 9.22
CA PRO A 62 -11.74 -0.69 8.72
C PRO A 62 -12.83 -1.26 9.63
N LEU A 63 -12.60 -1.23 10.94
CA LEU A 63 -13.46 -1.89 11.93
C LEU A 63 -14.39 -0.94 12.70
N ALA A 64 -14.48 0.32 12.29
CA ALA A 64 -15.28 1.33 12.96
C ALA A 64 -16.78 1.01 12.96
N THR A 65 -17.42 1.19 14.11
CA THR A 65 -18.86 1.06 14.31
C THR A 65 -19.34 1.96 15.46
N GLY A 66 -20.64 2.23 15.53
CA GLY A 66 -21.29 2.90 16.65
C GLY A 66 -20.74 4.30 16.95
N PRO A 67 -20.65 4.65 18.24
CA PRO A 67 -20.22 6.00 18.65
C PRO A 67 -18.84 6.40 18.17
N LYS A 68 -17.91 5.44 18.02
CA LYS A 68 -16.55 5.71 17.52
C LYS A 68 -16.57 6.09 16.04
N LEU A 69 -17.35 5.36 15.23
CA LEU A 69 -17.54 5.70 13.81
C LEU A 69 -18.17 7.09 13.69
N LYS A 70 -19.22 7.36 14.45
CA LYS A 70 -19.90 8.65 14.44
C LYS A 70 -18.94 9.79 14.79
N ALA A 71 -18.14 9.67 15.85
CA ALA A 71 -17.14 10.67 16.23
C ALA A 71 -16.07 10.89 15.14
N TYR A 72 -15.68 9.84 14.43
CA TYR A 72 -14.73 9.91 13.33
C TYR A 72 -15.31 10.70 12.15
N ILE A 73 -16.56 10.42 11.75
CA ILE A 73 -17.28 11.14 10.68
C ILE A 73 -17.53 12.62 11.07
N GLU A 74 -17.96 12.87 12.30
CA GLU A 74 -18.20 14.23 12.83
C GLU A 74 -16.92 15.07 12.85
N SER A 75 -15.74 14.45 12.87
CA SER A 75 -14.46 15.13 12.69
C SER A 75 -14.26 15.71 11.28
N GLY A 76 -15.13 15.37 10.32
CA GLY A 76 -15.10 15.85 8.94
C GLY A 76 -14.53 14.85 7.93
N ILE A 77 -14.22 13.63 8.36
CA ILE A 77 -13.74 12.57 7.49
C ILE A 77 -14.94 11.98 6.74
N SER A 78 -14.84 11.88 5.42
CA SER A 78 -15.98 11.67 4.53
C SER A 78 -15.97 10.36 3.76
N THR A 79 -14.85 9.61 3.77
CA THR A 79 -14.69 8.36 3.03
C THR A 79 -14.07 7.27 3.87
N ASP A 80 -14.22 6.01 3.42
CA ASP A 80 -13.42 4.87 3.88
C ASP A 80 -13.29 3.83 2.77
N HIS A 81 -12.09 3.28 2.58
CA HIS A 81 -11.77 2.25 1.60
C HIS A 81 -11.33 0.91 2.23
N GLU A 82 -11.21 0.88 3.57
CA GLU A 82 -10.71 -0.27 4.33
C GLU A 82 -11.81 -1.20 4.88
N THR A 83 -13.07 -0.88 4.63
CA THR A 83 -14.20 -1.72 5.07
C THR A 83 -14.17 -3.08 4.38
N ILE A 84 -14.22 -4.17 5.17
CA ILE A 84 -14.16 -5.55 4.67
C ILE A 84 -15.45 -6.33 4.95
N TYR A 85 -16.39 -5.79 5.74
CA TYR A 85 -17.65 -6.41 6.09
C TYR A 85 -18.84 -5.58 5.62
N LEU A 86 -19.82 -6.23 4.96
CA LEU A 86 -20.99 -5.57 4.40
C LEU A 86 -21.76 -4.73 5.42
N GLU A 87 -21.99 -5.30 6.62
CA GLU A 87 -22.73 -4.63 7.69
C GLU A 87 -22.07 -3.31 8.12
N LYS A 88 -20.73 -3.33 8.19
CA LYS A 88 -19.97 -2.10 8.52
C LYS A 88 -20.01 -1.07 7.40
N GLY A 89 -20.04 -1.54 6.16
CA GLY A 89 -20.24 -0.67 5.00
C GLY A 89 -21.63 0.00 5.02
N ARG A 90 -22.69 -0.75 5.35
CA ARG A 90 -24.04 -0.21 5.52
C ARG A 90 -24.08 0.88 6.60
N GLU A 91 -23.54 0.59 7.78
CA GLU A 91 -23.51 1.54 8.89
C GLU A 91 -22.77 2.84 8.52
N LYS A 92 -21.66 2.73 7.78
CA LYS A 92 -20.94 3.92 7.27
C LYS A 92 -21.80 4.75 6.32
N CYS A 93 -22.47 4.11 5.38
CA CYS A 93 -23.39 4.77 4.46
C CYS A 93 -24.58 5.41 5.20
N GLU A 94 -25.17 4.73 6.19
CA GLU A 94 -26.25 5.26 7.04
C GLU A 94 -25.83 6.52 7.80
N PHE A 95 -24.55 6.64 8.20
CA PHE A 95 -24.01 7.86 8.80
C PHE A 95 -23.52 8.89 7.78
N GLY A 96 -23.78 8.68 6.48
CA GLY A 96 -23.46 9.65 5.41
C GLY A 96 -22.02 9.59 4.89
N MET A 97 -21.24 8.59 5.28
CA MET A 97 -19.88 8.38 4.76
C MET A 97 -19.92 7.69 3.38
N HIS A 98 -19.02 8.06 2.50
CA HIS A 98 -18.81 7.34 1.25
C HIS A 98 -17.94 6.10 1.48
N VAL A 99 -18.32 4.98 0.89
CA VAL A 99 -17.54 3.74 0.93
C VAL A 99 -16.92 3.49 -0.43
N LEU A 100 -15.60 3.32 -0.45
CA LEU A 100 -14.85 3.00 -1.66
C LEU A 100 -14.67 1.48 -1.74
N ILE A 101 -15.31 0.87 -2.75
CA ILE A 101 -15.11 -0.55 -3.04
C ILE A 101 -13.79 -0.70 -3.76
N ARG A 102 -12.90 -1.53 -3.20
CA ARG A 102 -11.51 -1.67 -3.60
C ARG A 102 -11.24 -3.01 -4.29
N GLU A 103 -10.54 -2.96 -5.43
CA GLU A 103 -10.09 -4.15 -6.17
C GLU A 103 -8.67 -3.91 -6.70
N GLY A 104 -7.69 -3.89 -5.81
CA GLY A 104 -6.27 -3.75 -6.12
C GLY A 104 -5.53 -5.10 -6.16
N SER A 105 -4.25 -5.09 -5.86
CA SER A 105 -3.42 -6.30 -5.76
C SER A 105 -3.49 -6.97 -4.39
N ALA A 106 -3.86 -6.22 -3.35
CA ALA A 106 -4.08 -6.72 -1.98
C ALA A 106 -5.36 -6.12 -1.39
N ALA A 107 -5.77 -6.66 -0.23
CA ALA A 107 -6.87 -6.16 0.60
C ALA A 107 -8.16 -5.86 -0.20
N LYS A 108 -8.58 -6.78 -1.04
CA LYS A 108 -9.76 -6.68 -1.89
C LYS A 108 -11.03 -6.81 -1.07
N ASN A 109 -12.01 -5.92 -1.32
CA ASN A 109 -13.27 -5.94 -0.62
C ASN A 109 -14.49 -5.97 -1.55
N PHE A 110 -14.29 -6.02 -2.88
CA PHE A 110 -15.39 -5.99 -3.84
C PHE A 110 -16.43 -7.10 -3.58
N ASP A 111 -15.99 -8.35 -3.38
CA ASP A 111 -16.88 -9.49 -3.23
C ASP A 111 -17.75 -9.40 -1.96
N ALA A 112 -17.28 -8.70 -0.93
CA ALA A 112 -18.04 -8.43 0.27
C ALA A 112 -18.98 -7.23 0.13
N LEU A 113 -18.55 -6.17 -0.56
CA LEU A 113 -19.23 -4.87 -0.52
C LEU A 113 -20.05 -4.52 -1.76
N HIS A 114 -19.98 -5.32 -2.84
CA HIS A 114 -20.74 -5.00 -4.06
C HIS A 114 -22.27 -4.84 -3.83
N PRO A 115 -22.94 -5.45 -2.81
CA PRO A 115 -24.35 -5.18 -2.60
C PRO A 115 -24.69 -3.71 -2.30
N LEU A 116 -23.72 -2.95 -1.77
CA LEU A 116 -23.89 -1.52 -1.50
C LEU A 116 -24.13 -0.69 -2.78
N LEU A 117 -23.69 -1.18 -3.95
CA LEU A 117 -23.96 -0.51 -5.23
C LEU A 117 -25.45 -0.29 -5.49
N LYS A 118 -26.30 -1.24 -5.04
CA LYS A 118 -27.75 -1.14 -5.17
C LYS A 118 -28.39 -0.43 -3.98
N GLU A 119 -27.83 -0.63 -2.78
CA GLU A 119 -28.40 -0.11 -1.54
C GLU A 119 -28.12 1.39 -1.34
N TYR A 120 -26.92 1.84 -1.75
CA TYR A 120 -26.42 3.21 -1.56
C TYR A 120 -25.68 3.75 -2.79
N PRO A 121 -26.32 3.78 -4.00
CA PRO A 121 -25.62 4.08 -5.26
C PRO A 121 -24.96 5.46 -5.28
N GLU A 122 -25.44 6.41 -4.49
CA GLU A 122 -24.90 7.78 -4.42
C GLU A 122 -23.68 7.91 -3.51
N GLN A 123 -23.43 6.92 -2.65
CA GLN A 123 -22.34 6.96 -1.66
C GLN A 123 -21.20 6.00 -1.99
N ILE A 124 -21.36 5.17 -3.02
CA ILE A 124 -20.33 4.19 -3.41
C ILE A 124 -19.43 4.79 -4.48
N MET A 125 -18.13 4.54 -4.32
CA MET A 125 -17.09 4.83 -5.30
C MET A 125 -16.24 3.58 -5.53
N PHE A 126 -15.50 3.51 -6.64
CA PHE A 126 -14.53 2.47 -6.89
C PHE A 126 -13.11 3.01 -6.72
N CYS A 127 -12.23 2.18 -6.16
CA CYS A 127 -10.80 2.45 -6.11
C CYS A 127 -9.98 1.16 -6.29
N THR A 128 -8.69 1.27 -6.47
CA THR A 128 -7.78 0.12 -6.53
C THR A 128 -6.86 0.07 -5.33
N ASP A 129 -6.55 1.23 -4.73
CA ASP A 129 -5.50 1.34 -3.75
C ASP A 129 -4.17 0.78 -4.32
N ASP A 130 -3.38 0.05 -3.56
CA ASP A 130 -2.14 -0.54 -4.02
C ASP A 130 -2.38 -1.54 -5.17
N ALA A 131 -1.90 -1.18 -6.35
CA ALA A 131 -2.02 -1.99 -7.56
C ALA A 131 -0.66 -2.17 -8.24
N HIS A 132 -0.27 -3.43 -8.41
CA HIS A 132 0.98 -3.76 -9.10
C HIS A 132 0.96 -3.33 -10.58
N PRO A 133 2.11 -3.01 -11.19
CA PRO A 133 2.18 -2.66 -12.60
C PRO A 133 1.58 -3.74 -13.51
N SER A 134 1.80 -5.02 -13.22
CA SER A 134 1.23 -6.16 -13.94
C SER A 134 -0.30 -6.24 -13.85
N PHE A 135 -0.88 -5.74 -12.77
CA PHE A 135 -2.33 -5.63 -12.62
C PHE A 135 -2.88 -4.43 -13.42
N LEU A 136 -2.25 -3.26 -13.30
CA LEU A 136 -2.65 -2.04 -14.00
C LEU A 136 -2.58 -2.18 -15.51
N ASN A 137 -1.57 -2.88 -16.03
CA ASN A 137 -1.41 -3.15 -17.47
C ASN A 137 -2.56 -4.00 -18.06
N LYS A 138 -3.31 -4.71 -17.22
CA LYS A 138 -4.51 -5.50 -17.61
C LYS A 138 -5.82 -4.72 -17.50
N GLY A 139 -5.80 -3.52 -16.97
CA GLY A 139 -6.95 -2.64 -16.76
C GLY A 139 -7.02 -2.07 -15.34
N HIS A 140 -7.96 -1.16 -15.13
CA HIS A 140 -8.11 -0.40 -13.88
C HIS A 140 -9.58 -0.43 -13.43
N ILE A 141 -10.21 0.72 -13.16
CA ILE A 141 -11.63 0.83 -12.74
C ILE A 141 -12.60 0.16 -13.77
N ASN A 142 -12.26 0.15 -15.05
CA ASN A 142 -13.07 -0.54 -16.09
C ASN A 142 -13.29 -2.03 -15.77
N ARG A 143 -12.37 -2.69 -15.07
CA ARG A 143 -12.52 -4.09 -14.64
C ARG A 143 -13.61 -4.24 -13.57
N MET A 144 -13.70 -3.28 -12.62
CA MET A 144 -14.73 -3.28 -11.60
C MET A 144 -16.10 -2.97 -12.21
N VAL A 145 -16.14 -2.02 -13.16
CA VAL A 145 -17.36 -1.74 -13.94
C VAL A 145 -17.84 -3.02 -14.62
N LYS A 146 -16.96 -3.71 -15.35
CA LYS A 146 -17.32 -4.96 -16.01
C LYS A 146 -17.80 -6.03 -15.01
N LYS A 147 -17.08 -6.25 -13.92
CA LYS A 147 -17.42 -7.22 -12.86
C LYS A 147 -18.80 -6.92 -12.26
N SER A 148 -19.13 -5.65 -12.05
CA SER A 148 -20.43 -5.21 -11.55
C SER A 148 -21.56 -5.47 -12.54
N LEU A 149 -21.36 -5.17 -13.84
CA LEU A 149 -22.35 -5.42 -14.87
C LEU A 149 -22.56 -6.93 -15.11
N ASP A 150 -21.51 -7.74 -15.04
CA ASP A 150 -21.60 -9.22 -15.14
C ASP A 150 -22.42 -9.80 -13.95
N LEU A 151 -22.44 -9.14 -12.79
CA LEU A 151 -23.30 -9.48 -11.65
C LEU A 151 -24.75 -8.96 -11.78
N GLY A 152 -25.07 -8.20 -12.84
CA GLY A 152 -26.41 -7.71 -13.14
C GLY A 152 -26.81 -6.42 -12.44
N TYR A 153 -25.84 -5.63 -11.97
CA TYR A 153 -26.10 -4.28 -11.44
C TYR A 153 -26.53 -3.33 -12.54
N ASP A 154 -27.33 -2.32 -12.16
CA ASP A 154 -27.74 -1.27 -13.09
C ASP A 154 -26.55 -0.49 -13.64
N LEU A 155 -26.56 -0.25 -14.95
CA LEU A 155 -25.46 0.43 -15.65
C LEU A 155 -25.17 1.83 -15.04
N TYR A 156 -26.21 2.59 -14.75
CA TYR A 156 -26.05 3.97 -14.27
C TYR A 156 -25.52 4.03 -12.84
N ASP A 157 -25.95 3.10 -11.98
CA ASP A 157 -25.39 3.00 -10.62
C ASP A 157 -23.91 2.62 -10.67
N VAL A 158 -23.54 1.69 -11.53
CA VAL A 158 -22.13 1.29 -11.73
C VAL A 158 -21.28 2.43 -12.30
N LEU A 159 -21.78 3.14 -13.31
CA LEU A 159 -21.07 4.30 -13.87
C LEU A 159 -20.99 5.47 -12.89
N ARG A 160 -22.01 5.64 -12.06
CA ARG A 160 -22.00 6.60 -10.97
C ARG A 160 -20.85 6.32 -10.00
N ALA A 161 -20.71 5.07 -9.54
CA ALA A 161 -19.63 4.66 -8.65
C ALA A 161 -18.24 4.78 -9.29
N ALA A 162 -18.14 4.57 -10.61
CA ALA A 162 -16.88 4.59 -11.35
C ALA A 162 -16.36 6.00 -11.69
N SER A 163 -17.27 6.99 -11.87
CA SER A 163 -16.89 8.30 -12.40
C SER A 163 -17.61 9.47 -11.74
N TYR A 164 -18.95 9.46 -11.71
CA TYR A 164 -19.73 10.61 -11.26
C TYR A 164 -19.52 10.91 -9.76
N ASN A 165 -19.70 9.91 -8.89
CA ASN A 165 -19.54 10.10 -7.45
C ASN A 165 -18.13 10.56 -7.07
N PRO A 166 -17.02 9.95 -7.58
CA PRO A 166 -15.67 10.45 -7.32
C PRO A 166 -15.49 11.90 -7.79
N ALA A 167 -15.92 12.22 -9.02
CA ALA A 167 -15.76 13.57 -9.55
C ALA A 167 -16.50 14.62 -8.74
N MET A 168 -17.72 14.33 -8.29
CA MET A 168 -18.50 15.22 -7.43
C MET A 168 -17.91 15.35 -6.04
N HIS A 169 -17.50 14.22 -5.42
CA HIS A 169 -16.95 14.20 -4.08
C HIS A 169 -15.64 14.99 -3.98
N TYR A 170 -14.70 14.71 -4.89
CA TYR A 170 -13.38 15.36 -4.91
C TYR A 170 -13.37 16.69 -5.68
N LYS A 171 -14.53 17.14 -6.17
CA LYS A 171 -14.68 18.40 -6.94
C LYS A 171 -13.72 18.44 -8.15
N ILE A 172 -13.59 17.32 -8.85
CA ILE A 172 -12.73 17.22 -10.03
C ILE A 172 -13.40 17.96 -11.18
N PRO A 173 -12.72 18.87 -11.89
CA PRO A 173 -13.29 19.63 -12.99
C PRO A 173 -13.39 18.76 -14.27
N ALA A 174 -14.25 17.74 -14.25
CA ALA A 174 -14.50 16.84 -15.37
C ALA A 174 -15.88 17.10 -15.98
N GLY A 175 -16.03 16.84 -17.27
CA GLY A 175 -17.31 16.91 -17.96
C GLY A 175 -18.15 15.65 -17.74
N PHE A 176 -19.50 15.83 -17.78
CA PHE A 176 -20.49 14.78 -17.60
C PHE A 176 -21.40 14.61 -18.82
N LEU A 177 -20.91 15.00 -20.01
CA LEU A 177 -21.64 14.96 -21.28
C LEU A 177 -22.94 15.79 -21.29
N ARG A 178 -23.00 16.87 -20.51
CA ARG A 178 -24.07 17.85 -20.56
C ARG A 178 -23.68 18.98 -21.50
N GLU A 179 -24.66 19.69 -22.04
CA GLU A 179 -24.40 20.88 -22.86
C GLU A 179 -23.63 21.94 -22.06
N GLY A 180 -22.50 22.39 -22.61
CA GLY A 180 -21.59 23.31 -21.95
C GLY A 180 -20.50 22.71 -21.06
N ASP A 181 -20.56 21.40 -20.77
CA ASP A 181 -19.48 20.70 -20.05
C ASP A 181 -18.22 20.55 -20.94
N SER A 182 -17.09 20.35 -20.28
CA SER A 182 -15.88 19.85 -20.94
C SER A 182 -16.15 18.51 -21.63
N ALA A 183 -15.61 18.31 -22.83
CA ALA A 183 -15.77 17.05 -23.57
C ALA A 183 -14.76 16.00 -23.05
N ASP A 184 -15.03 15.47 -21.85
CA ASP A 184 -14.27 14.42 -21.20
C ASP A 184 -15.09 13.12 -21.22
N PHE A 185 -14.69 12.18 -22.05
CA PHE A 185 -15.42 10.91 -22.18
C PHE A 185 -14.56 9.79 -22.74
N ILE A 186 -15.02 8.55 -22.54
CA ILE A 186 -14.48 7.37 -23.20
C ILE A 186 -15.50 6.83 -24.22
N GLN A 187 -15.01 6.32 -25.32
CA GLN A 187 -15.78 5.55 -26.30
C GLN A 187 -15.46 4.07 -26.10
N VAL A 188 -16.49 3.24 -25.96
CA VAL A 188 -16.34 1.79 -25.81
C VAL A 188 -17.01 1.06 -26.99
N ASN A 189 -16.55 -0.15 -27.32
CA ASN A 189 -17.12 -0.95 -28.38
C ASN A 189 -18.59 -1.35 -28.11
N ASN A 190 -18.89 -1.74 -26.89
CA ASN A 190 -20.23 -2.03 -26.39
C ASN A 190 -20.20 -2.14 -24.86
N LEU A 191 -21.38 -2.11 -24.23
CA LEU A 191 -21.53 -2.15 -22.77
C LEU A 191 -21.26 -3.53 -22.16
N LYS A 192 -21.19 -4.59 -22.97
CA LYS A 192 -20.89 -5.94 -22.48
C LYS A 192 -19.39 -6.16 -22.26
N ASN A 193 -18.59 -5.74 -23.23
CA ASN A 193 -17.14 -5.99 -23.22
C ASN A 193 -16.34 -4.82 -22.65
N LEU A 194 -16.86 -3.58 -22.78
CA LEU A 194 -16.26 -2.33 -22.32
C LEU A 194 -14.82 -2.12 -22.81
N THR A 195 -14.52 -2.61 -24.03
CA THR A 195 -13.23 -2.34 -24.65
C THR A 195 -13.16 -0.87 -25.05
N ILE A 196 -12.22 -0.13 -24.48
CA ILE A 196 -12.03 1.29 -24.76
C ILE A 196 -11.48 1.44 -26.17
N GLN A 197 -12.20 2.17 -27.01
CA GLN A 197 -11.82 2.48 -28.40
C GLN A 197 -11.20 3.87 -28.53
N ALA A 198 -11.60 4.80 -27.66
CA ALA A 198 -11.00 6.12 -27.61
C ALA A 198 -11.23 6.77 -26.24
N THR A 199 -10.33 7.70 -25.87
CA THR A 199 -10.46 8.55 -24.70
C THR A 199 -10.28 10.01 -25.12
N TYR A 200 -11.20 10.87 -24.71
CA TYR A 200 -11.18 12.29 -24.96
C TYR A 200 -11.04 13.07 -23.65
N ILE A 201 -10.15 14.06 -23.64
CA ILE A 201 -9.97 15.03 -22.55
C ILE A 201 -10.05 16.42 -23.17
N GLN A 202 -10.98 17.25 -22.70
CA GLN A 202 -11.25 18.59 -23.21
C GLN A 202 -11.42 18.61 -24.74
N GLY A 203 -12.12 17.59 -25.27
CA GLY A 203 -12.37 17.44 -26.70
C GLY A 203 -11.21 16.91 -27.53
N THR A 204 -10.04 16.72 -26.93
CA THR A 204 -8.86 16.17 -27.61
C THR A 204 -8.82 14.65 -27.44
N CYS A 205 -8.68 13.90 -28.53
CA CYS A 205 -8.48 12.47 -28.46
C CYS A 205 -7.06 12.18 -27.96
N VAL A 206 -6.97 11.64 -26.74
CA VAL A 206 -5.70 11.32 -26.06
C VAL A 206 -5.34 9.82 -26.14
N TYR A 207 -6.28 8.99 -26.56
CA TYR A 207 -6.10 7.57 -26.84
C TYR A 207 -7.07 7.15 -27.94
N ASP A 208 -6.58 6.46 -28.97
CA ASP A 208 -7.35 6.09 -30.17
C ASP A 208 -7.64 4.58 -30.28
N GLY A 209 -7.46 3.84 -29.17
CA GLY A 209 -7.61 2.38 -29.11
C GLY A 209 -6.30 1.62 -29.29
N GLU A 210 -5.26 2.27 -29.78
CA GLU A 210 -3.95 1.68 -30.00
C GLU A 210 -2.85 2.48 -29.28
N LYS A 211 -2.90 3.80 -29.37
CA LYS A 211 -1.82 4.68 -28.94
C LYS A 211 -2.30 5.82 -28.02
N CYS A 212 -1.58 6.03 -26.94
CA CYS A 212 -1.71 7.23 -26.13
C CYS A 212 -0.93 8.38 -26.77
N THR A 213 -1.60 9.52 -26.97
CA THR A 213 -1.00 10.72 -27.56
C THR A 213 -0.57 11.76 -26.53
N LEU A 214 -0.81 11.50 -25.23
CA LEU A 214 -0.32 12.37 -24.16
C LEU A 214 1.20 12.41 -24.16
N PRO A 215 1.82 13.59 -23.99
CA PRO A 215 3.27 13.69 -23.94
C PRO A 215 3.81 12.95 -22.70
N PHE A 216 4.78 12.08 -22.96
CA PHE A 216 5.53 11.48 -21.86
C PHE A 216 6.54 12.50 -21.31
N HIS A 217 6.38 12.85 -20.05
CA HIS A 217 7.34 13.68 -19.33
C HIS A 217 8.24 12.79 -18.49
N LYS A 218 9.54 12.75 -18.84
CA LYS A 218 10.51 12.01 -18.03
C LYS A 218 10.52 12.57 -16.61
N PRO A 219 10.33 11.74 -15.58
CA PRO A 219 10.28 12.21 -14.21
C PRO A 219 11.65 12.76 -13.76
N ILE A 220 11.62 13.77 -12.89
CA ILE A 220 12.83 14.23 -12.21
C ILE A 220 13.18 13.19 -11.13
N LEU A 221 14.36 12.58 -11.25
CA LEU A 221 14.82 11.58 -10.31
C LEU A 221 15.21 12.23 -8.97
N ARG A 222 14.20 12.47 -8.13
CA ARG A 222 14.39 12.90 -6.74
C ARG A 222 14.38 11.69 -5.84
N ASN A 223 15.39 11.55 -4.99
CA ASN A 223 15.48 10.40 -4.10
C ASN A 223 16.27 10.77 -2.83
N ASN A 224 15.66 10.56 -1.68
CA ASN A 224 16.31 10.69 -0.38
C ASN A 224 16.83 9.31 0.07
N PHE A 225 18.06 8.97 -0.32
CA PHE A 225 18.63 7.64 -0.11
C PHE A 225 20.11 7.75 0.25
N HIS A 226 20.45 7.63 1.54
CA HIS A 226 21.78 7.92 2.08
C HIS A 226 22.45 6.77 2.81
N THR A 227 21.77 5.63 2.99
CA THR A 227 22.37 4.47 3.63
C THR A 227 23.48 3.87 2.76
N LYS A 228 24.40 3.16 3.40
CA LYS A 228 25.54 2.50 2.74
C LYS A 228 25.36 0.98 2.74
N PRO A 229 26.00 0.26 1.82
CA PRO A 229 26.02 -1.19 1.84
C PRO A 229 26.43 -1.73 3.21
N ILE A 230 25.76 -2.79 3.63
CA ILE A 230 26.00 -3.43 4.92
C ILE A 230 26.86 -4.69 4.74
N PRO A 231 27.80 -4.95 5.65
CA PRO A 231 28.53 -6.20 5.67
C PRO A 231 27.70 -7.30 6.37
N LEU A 232 28.07 -8.55 6.16
CA LEU A 232 27.35 -9.73 6.64
C LEU A 232 27.11 -9.73 8.16
N GLU A 233 28.12 -9.31 8.91
CA GLU A 233 28.13 -9.31 10.37
C GLU A 233 27.04 -8.42 10.98
N LYS A 234 26.48 -7.48 10.20
CA LYS A 234 25.36 -6.64 10.64
C LYS A 234 24.02 -7.38 10.66
N LEU A 235 23.93 -8.55 10.03
CA LEU A 235 22.72 -9.37 9.98
C LEU A 235 22.72 -10.48 11.05
N THR A 236 23.83 -10.70 11.76
CA THR A 236 23.90 -11.70 12.81
C THR A 236 23.12 -11.31 14.05
N VAL A 237 22.38 -12.25 14.63
CA VAL A 237 21.58 -12.07 15.84
C VAL A 237 22.11 -13.00 16.92
N LYS A 238 22.80 -12.45 17.93
CA LYS A 238 23.26 -13.25 19.08
C LYS A 238 22.07 -13.74 19.89
N ALA A 239 22.01 -15.04 20.16
CA ALA A 239 20.95 -15.64 20.94
C ALA A 239 20.92 -15.11 22.38
N LYS A 240 19.70 -14.82 22.87
CA LYS A 240 19.41 -14.43 24.24
C LYS A 240 18.09 -15.08 24.67
N GLY A 241 18.01 -15.51 25.93
CA GLY A 241 16.79 -16.14 26.44
C GLY A 241 16.50 -17.53 25.84
N LYS A 242 15.30 -18.04 26.12
CA LYS A 242 14.84 -19.36 25.66
C LYS A 242 13.77 -19.29 24.58
N GLN A 243 13.06 -18.17 24.53
CA GLN A 243 11.97 -17.92 23.58
C GLN A 243 12.18 -16.58 22.87
N MET A 244 11.66 -16.49 21.67
CA MET A 244 11.64 -15.26 20.89
C MET A 244 10.24 -14.97 20.33
N ARG A 245 9.93 -13.70 20.14
CA ARG A 245 8.73 -13.24 19.44
C ARG A 245 8.90 -13.38 17.95
N VAL A 246 7.87 -13.95 17.31
CA VAL A 246 7.81 -14.15 15.87
C VAL A 246 6.55 -13.46 15.34
N ILE A 247 6.71 -12.69 14.26
CA ILE A 247 5.61 -12.11 13.51
C ILE A 247 4.99 -13.22 12.68
N VAL A 248 3.69 -13.50 12.84
CA VAL A 248 2.97 -14.45 11.99
C VAL A 248 2.12 -13.69 10.99
N CYS A 249 2.37 -13.92 9.70
CA CYS A 249 1.68 -13.26 8.60
C CYS A 249 0.90 -14.26 7.73
N GLU A 250 -0.06 -13.75 6.96
CA GLU A 250 -0.83 -14.46 5.95
C GLU A 250 -0.71 -13.72 4.62
N ASP A 251 -0.85 -14.44 3.49
CA ASP A 251 -0.66 -13.85 2.15
C ASP A 251 -1.62 -12.66 1.91
N ARG A 252 -1.08 -11.51 1.53
CA ARG A 252 -1.81 -10.26 1.21
C ARG A 252 -2.57 -9.63 2.39
N GLU A 253 -2.39 -10.17 3.61
CA GLU A 253 -3.05 -9.63 4.79
C GLU A 253 -2.18 -8.58 5.49
N LEU A 254 -2.84 -7.52 5.97
CA LEU A 254 -2.18 -6.46 6.72
C LEU A 254 -2.02 -6.84 8.20
N ILE A 255 -3.00 -7.60 8.72
CA ILE A 255 -3.02 -8.02 10.12
C ILE A 255 -2.02 -9.14 10.34
N THR A 256 -1.27 -9.07 11.44
CA THR A 256 -0.33 -10.09 11.87
C THR A 256 -0.68 -10.59 13.27
N LYS A 257 -0.02 -11.67 13.71
CA LYS A 257 -0.13 -12.17 15.09
C LYS A 257 1.26 -12.19 15.74
N GLU A 258 1.31 -12.11 17.06
CA GLU A 258 2.50 -12.39 17.85
C GLU A 258 2.45 -13.83 18.36
N GLU A 259 3.48 -14.61 18.09
CA GLU A 259 3.66 -15.94 18.69
C GLU A 259 5.06 -16.09 19.29
N LEU A 260 5.16 -16.92 20.33
CA LEU A 260 6.43 -17.24 20.99
C LEU A 260 6.96 -18.58 20.52
N TYR A 261 8.21 -18.61 20.08
CA TYR A 261 8.90 -19.83 19.64
C TYR A 261 10.20 -20.05 20.42
N PRO A 262 10.58 -21.33 20.65
CA PRO A 262 11.90 -21.64 21.18
C PRO A 262 13.00 -21.09 20.27
N VAL A 263 14.01 -20.47 20.86
CA VAL A 263 15.16 -19.96 20.12
C VAL A 263 15.95 -21.13 19.53
N HIS A 264 16.11 -21.14 18.21
CA HIS A 264 16.98 -22.08 17.52
C HIS A 264 18.29 -21.40 17.18
N THR A 265 19.40 -22.04 17.51
CA THR A 265 20.72 -21.44 17.34
C THR A 265 21.68 -22.34 16.64
N PHE A 266 22.54 -21.74 15.83
CA PHE A 266 23.75 -22.35 15.32
C PHE A 266 24.94 -21.49 15.76
N ASP A 267 25.93 -22.07 16.39
CA ASP A 267 27.15 -21.41 16.93
C ASP A 267 26.85 -20.14 17.78
N GLY A 268 25.77 -20.19 18.57
CA GLY A 268 25.36 -19.09 19.44
C GLY A 268 24.60 -17.93 18.77
N PHE A 269 24.30 -18.03 17.47
CA PHE A 269 23.50 -17.09 16.72
C PHE A 269 22.14 -17.66 16.33
N VAL A 270 21.14 -16.81 16.21
CA VAL A 270 19.80 -17.19 15.73
C VAL A 270 19.80 -17.10 14.21
N GLU A 271 19.45 -18.21 13.56
CA GLU A 271 19.34 -18.30 12.11
C GLU A 271 17.89 -18.53 11.65
N SER A 272 17.63 -18.34 10.37
CA SER A 272 16.37 -18.74 9.75
C SER A 272 16.23 -20.27 9.79
N ASP A 273 14.98 -20.73 10.01
CA ASP A 273 14.60 -22.13 10.06
C ASP A 273 13.48 -22.40 9.05
N THR A 274 13.84 -22.94 7.90
CA THR A 274 12.88 -23.21 6.81
C THR A 274 11.96 -24.37 7.08
N GLU A 275 12.29 -25.25 8.04
CA GLU A 275 11.40 -26.37 8.42
C GLU A 275 10.23 -25.87 9.26
N ARG A 276 10.50 -24.98 10.23
CA ARG A 276 9.47 -24.34 11.05
C ARG A 276 8.86 -23.11 10.40
N ASP A 277 9.35 -22.72 9.21
CA ASP A 277 8.97 -21.50 8.49
C ASP A 277 9.18 -20.24 9.33
N ILE A 278 10.32 -20.16 10.02
CA ILE A 278 10.72 -18.98 10.82
C ILE A 278 11.94 -18.36 10.17
N LEU A 279 11.72 -17.24 9.48
CA LEU A 279 12.76 -16.61 8.67
C LEU A 279 13.15 -15.24 9.23
N LYS A 280 14.39 -14.83 8.95
CA LYS A 280 14.89 -13.52 9.34
C LYS A 280 14.24 -12.42 8.54
N LEU A 281 13.66 -11.43 9.23
CA LEU A 281 13.09 -10.21 8.68
C LEU A 281 13.95 -9.03 9.09
N VAL A 282 14.31 -8.17 8.14
CA VAL A 282 15.22 -7.05 8.34
C VAL A 282 14.56 -5.76 7.86
N ILE A 283 14.62 -4.69 8.67
CA ILE A 283 14.35 -3.32 8.19
C ILE A 283 15.60 -2.47 8.38
N LEU A 284 16.07 -1.88 7.29
CA LEU A 284 17.21 -0.99 7.28
C LEU A 284 16.78 0.44 6.90
N ASN A 285 17.18 1.41 7.72
CA ASN A 285 16.93 2.81 7.43
C ASN A 285 17.65 3.25 6.14
N ARG A 286 16.90 3.69 5.13
CA ARG A 286 17.47 4.15 3.85
C ARG A 286 17.87 5.62 3.85
N TYR A 287 17.34 6.40 4.79
CA TYR A 287 17.52 7.86 4.87
C TYR A 287 18.79 8.27 5.60
N GLN A 288 19.34 7.38 6.44
CA GLN A 288 20.59 7.57 7.14
C GLN A 288 21.25 6.22 7.44
N THR A 289 22.57 6.23 7.63
CA THR A 289 23.30 5.03 8.04
C THR A 289 22.95 4.70 9.49
N ALA A 290 22.34 3.54 9.71
CA ALA A 290 21.96 3.02 11.02
C ALA A 290 22.10 1.48 11.05
N PRO A 291 22.22 0.87 12.23
CA PRO A 291 22.14 -0.59 12.32
C PRO A 291 20.77 -1.10 11.81
N PRO A 292 20.72 -2.27 11.16
CA PRO A 292 19.45 -2.89 10.79
C PRO A 292 18.66 -3.30 12.03
N ALA A 293 17.34 -3.12 12.00
CA ALA A 293 16.42 -3.78 12.91
C ALA A 293 16.12 -5.17 12.39
N ILE A 294 16.20 -6.18 13.26
CA ILE A 294 16.03 -7.59 12.89
C ILE A 294 14.98 -8.23 13.78
N ALA A 295 14.06 -8.96 13.15
CA ALA A 295 13.05 -9.80 13.77
C ALA A 295 12.97 -11.14 13.03
N PHE A 296 12.00 -11.97 13.41
CA PHE A 296 11.69 -13.20 12.73
C PHE A 296 10.22 -13.25 12.35
N ILE A 297 9.94 -13.86 11.19
CA ILE A 297 8.60 -13.94 10.60
C ILE A 297 8.29 -15.37 10.20
N LYS A 298 7.01 -15.75 10.34
CA LYS A 298 6.44 -17.03 9.94
C LYS A 298 5.23 -16.84 9.03
N GLY A 299 4.95 -17.81 8.18
CA GLY A 299 3.81 -17.82 7.27
C GLY A 299 4.21 -17.59 5.81
N THR A 300 5.48 -17.32 5.54
CA THR A 300 5.94 -17.00 4.18
C THR A 300 6.26 -18.23 3.33
N GLY A 301 6.57 -19.35 3.97
CA GLY A 301 6.91 -20.61 3.32
C GLY A 301 8.16 -20.61 2.42
N LEU A 302 8.94 -19.50 2.44
CA LEU A 302 10.14 -19.35 1.63
C LEU A 302 11.17 -20.43 1.97
N LYS A 303 11.72 -21.12 0.97
CA LYS A 303 12.65 -22.25 1.19
C LYS A 303 14.10 -21.96 0.81
N LEU A 304 14.32 -20.94 0.00
CA LEU A 304 15.68 -20.54 -0.44
C LEU A 304 15.67 -19.06 -0.85
N GLY A 305 16.85 -18.45 -0.88
CA GLY A 305 17.03 -17.09 -1.35
C GLY A 305 16.59 -16.01 -0.38
N ALA A 306 16.53 -14.79 -0.89
CA ALA A 306 16.10 -13.60 -0.17
C ALA A 306 15.43 -12.59 -1.09
N ILE A 307 14.54 -11.77 -0.52
CA ILE A 307 13.92 -10.62 -1.16
C ILE A 307 14.24 -9.39 -0.34
N ALA A 308 14.57 -8.29 -1.00
CA ALA A 308 14.68 -6.97 -0.40
C ALA A 308 13.97 -5.92 -1.26
N GLN A 309 13.33 -4.97 -0.64
CA GLN A 309 12.66 -3.88 -1.38
C GLN A 309 12.65 -2.58 -0.59
N SER A 310 12.54 -1.45 -1.31
CA SER A 310 12.35 -0.13 -0.73
C SER A 310 10.88 0.27 -0.61
N ILE A 311 9.97 -0.60 -0.99
CA ILE A 311 8.53 -0.45 -0.77
C ILE A 311 8.19 -1.12 0.56
N SER A 312 7.95 -0.31 1.60
CA SER A 312 7.63 -0.77 2.96
C SER A 312 6.78 0.29 3.65
N HIS A 313 5.51 0.01 3.79
CA HIS A 313 4.52 0.96 4.32
C HIS A 313 4.80 1.33 5.78
N ASP A 314 4.68 2.65 6.18
CA ASP A 314 4.49 3.82 5.27
C ASP A 314 5.78 4.59 5.09
N SER A 315 6.80 4.31 5.91
CA SER A 315 8.08 5.04 5.92
C SER A 315 8.99 4.68 4.74
N HIS A 316 8.68 3.58 4.05
CA HIS A 316 9.45 3.08 2.91
C HIS A 316 10.95 2.91 3.17
N ASN A 317 11.30 2.40 4.35
CA ASN A 317 12.64 1.89 4.62
C ASN A 317 12.89 0.61 3.81
N ILE A 318 14.14 0.16 3.70
CA ILE A 318 14.43 -1.12 3.05
C ILE A 318 13.92 -2.24 3.95
N ILE A 319 13.03 -3.09 3.43
CA ILE A 319 12.57 -4.30 4.11
C ILE A 319 13.06 -5.53 3.35
N ALA A 320 13.51 -6.54 4.08
CA ALA A 320 14.03 -7.77 3.48
C ALA A 320 13.67 -9.00 4.32
N ILE A 321 13.47 -10.13 3.62
CA ILE A 321 13.30 -11.45 4.20
C ILE A 321 14.22 -12.45 3.48
N GLY A 322 14.77 -13.42 4.19
CA GLY A 322 15.60 -14.43 3.53
C GLY A 322 15.96 -15.62 4.39
N VAL A 323 16.46 -16.64 3.71
CA VAL A 323 16.85 -17.90 4.32
C VAL A 323 18.27 -17.81 4.90
N THR A 324 19.20 -17.17 4.19
CA THR A 324 20.58 -16.99 4.64
C THR A 324 20.93 -15.51 4.78
N ASP A 325 21.82 -15.19 5.72
CA ASP A 325 22.35 -13.83 5.90
C ASP A 325 23.10 -13.34 4.66
N PHE A 326 23.73 -14.25 3.92
CA PHE A 326 24.46 -13.92 2.69
C PHE A 326 23.51 -13.44 1.59
N GLU A 327 22.42 -14.18 1.32
CA GLU A 327 21.42 -13.79 0.32
C GLU A 327 20.66 -12.52 0.73
N LEU A 328 20.37 -12.37 2.04
CA LEU A 328 19.81 -11.13 2.59
C LEU A 328 20.72 -9.92 2.31
N MET A 329 22.02 -10.07 2.61
CA MET A 329 23.02 -9.02 2.35
C MET A 329 23.08 -8.65 0.86
N GLN A 330 23.11 -9.67 -0.03
CA GLN A 330 23.14 -9.43 -1.47
C GLN A 330 21.90 -8.66 -1.95
N ALA A 331 20.70 -9.09 -1.56
CA ALA A 331 19.44 -8.43 -1.95
C ALA A 331 19.37 -7.00 -1.40
N ILE A 332 19.67 -6.79 -0.12
CA ILE A 332 19.68 -5.46 0.52
C ILE A 332 20.69 -4.54 -0.18
N ASN A 333 21.92 -5.01 -0.42
CA ASN A 333 22.95 -4.19 -1.04
C ASN A 333 22.67 -3.88 -2.52
N ALA A 334 21.93 -4.74 -3.23
CA ALA A 334 21.44 -4.44 -4.58
C ALA A 334 20.44 -3.28 -4.58
N VAL A 335 19.47 -3.28 -3.65
CA VAL A 335 18.53 -2.17 -3.47
C VAL A 335 19.25 -0.87 -3.08
N ILE A 336 20.25 -0.95 -2.20
CA ILE A 336 21.05 0.22 -1.79
C ILE A 336 21.82 0.80 -2.98
N LYS A 337 22.47 -0.05 -3.77
CA LYS A 337 23.25 0.36 -4.95
C LYS A 337 22.37 1.05 -6.00
N ALA A 338 21.16 0.56 -6.21
CA ALA A 338 20.18 1.13 -7.12
C ALA A 338 19.44 2.37 -6.55
N LYS A 339 19.61 2.66 -5.25
CA LYS A 339 18.85 3.70 -4.53
C LYS A 339 17.34 3.49 -4.57
N GLY A 340 16.92 2.24 -4.46
CA GLY A 340 15.53 1.80 -4.46
C GLY A 340 15.24 0.73 -5.50
N GLY A 341 14.30 -0.12 -5.21
CA GLY A 341 13.91 -1.22 -6.07
C GLY A 341 13.38 -2.43 -5.31
N ILE A 342 13.15 -3.50 -6.08
CA ILE A 342 12.83 -4.84 -5.59
C ILE A 342 13.93 -5.77 -6.08
N ALA A 343 14.64 -6.41 -5.17
CA ALA A 343 15.74 -7.34 -5.47
C ALA A 343 15.41 -8.74 -4.97
N VAL A 344 15.69 -9.73 -5.79
CA VAL A 344 15.62 -11.16 -5.45
C VAL A 344 17.02 -11.73 -5.56
N SER A 345 17.52 -12.31 -4.49
CA SER A 345 18.81 -13.02 -4.46
C SER A 345 18.57 -14.51 -4.26
N SER A 346 19.19 -15.33 -5.08
CA SER A 346 19.18 -16.78 -4.91
C SER A 346 20.49 -17.37 -5.43
N MET A 347 21.19 -18.11 -4.59
CA MET A 347 22.55 -18.58 -4.85
C MET A 347 23.47 -17.38 -5.15
N ASP A 348 24.08 -17.30 -6.32
CA ASP A 348 24.98 -16.22 -6.72
C ASP A 348 24.32 -15.21 -7.69
N GLU A 349 23.02 -15.39 -7.98
CA GLU A 349 22.27 -14.51 -8.89
C GLU A 349 21.45 -13.49 -8.11
N VAL A 350 21.51 -12.22 -8.54
CA VAL A 350 20.64 -11.14 -8.03
C VAL A 350 19.89 -10.52 -9.20
N THR A 351 18.57 -10.62 -9.16
CA THR A 351 17.67 -9.92 -10.10
C THR A 351 17.12 -8.68 -9.43
N LEU A 352 17.08 -7.54 -10.14
CA LEU A 352 16.68 -6.25 -9.60
C LEU A 352 15.71 -5.53 -10.55
N LEU A 353 14.58 -5.07 -10.03
CA LEU A 353 13.75 -4.02 -10.62
C LEU A 353 14.13 -2.70 -9.93
N PRO A 354 14.84 -1.77 -10.56
CA PRO A 354 15.17 -0.48 -9.97
C PRO A 354 13.94 0.44 -9.94
N LEU A 355 13.84 1.23 -8.87
CA LEU A 355 12.80 2.23 -8.66
C LEU A 355 13.46 3.58 -8.31
N PRO A 356 14.02 4.30 -9.30
CA PRO A 356 14.87 5.46 -9.06
C PRO A 356 14.11 6.72 -8.60
N VAL A 357 12.80 6.80 -8.87
CA VAL A 357 11.98 7.94 -8.46
C VAL A 357 11.54 7.73 -7.02
N ALA A 358 12.11 8.51 -6.12
CA ALA A 358 11.89 8.44 -4.67
C ALA A 358 12.21 7.07 -4.03
N GLY A 359 12.84 6.14 -4.76
CA GLY A 359 13.03 4.76 -4.33
C GLY A 359 11.75 3.90 -4.40
N LEU A 360 10.71 4.37 -5.10
CA LEU A 360 9.36 3.80 -5.07
C LEU A 360 8.77 3.59 -6.46
N MET A 361 9.15 4.38 -7.46
CA MET A 361 8.54 4.37 -8.78
C MET A 361 9.61 4.19 -9.85
N SER A 362 9.21 3.51 -10.93
CA SER A 362 10.00 3.38 -12.16
C SER A 362 10.00 4.69 -12.95
N ASP A 363 11.04 4.94 -13.72
CA ASP A 363 11.11 5.98 -14.76
C ASP A 363 10.89 5.42 -16.18
N GLU A 364 10.52 4.15 -16.26
CA GLU A 364 10.15 3.45 -17.50
C GLU A 364 8.63 3.53 -17.76
N SER A 365 8.19 3.10 -18.95
CA SER A 365 6.77 2.96 -19.27
C SER A 365 6.08 1.92 -18.37
N LEU A 366 4.74 1.95 -18.31
CA LEU A 366 3.96 0.95 -17.57
C LEU A 366 4.21 -0.47 -18.12
N GLU A 367 4.28 -0.61 -19.45
CA GLU A 367 4.50 -1.90 -20.10
C GLU A 367 5.85 -2.51 -19.74
N GLU A 368 6.93 -1.70 -19.80
CA GLU A 368 8.27 -2.15 -19.45
C GLU A 368 8.38 -2.43 -17.95
N THR A 369 7.82 -1.58 -17.11
CA THR A 369 7.78 -1.78 -15.67
C THR A 369 7.00 -3.05 -15.32
N SER A 370 5.85 -3.30 -15.99
CA SER A 370 5.04 -4.52 -15.83
C SER A 370 5.83 -5.78 -16.20
N ARG A 371 6.51 -5.76 -17.33
CA ARG A 371 7.33 -6.89 -17.81
C ARG A 371 8.44 -7.23 -16.80
N ARG A 372 9.16 -6.22 -16.30
CA ARG A 372 10.23 -6.42 -15.30
C ARG A 372 9.67 -6.83 -13.95
N TYR A 373 8.49 -6.33 -13.59
CA TYR A 373 7.82 -6.74 -12.36
C TYR A 373 7.39 -8.21 -12.43
N GLU A 374 6.84 -8.68 -13.57
CA GLU A 374 6.52 -10.08 -13.81
C GLU A 374 7.77 -10.98 -13.74
N GLU A 375 8.93 -10.51 -14.23
CA GLU A 375 10.20 -11.21 -14.06
C GLU A 375 10.59 -11.37 -12.58
N ILE A 376 10.41 -10.34 -11.76
CA ILE A 376 10.62 -10.42 -10.31
C ILE A 376 9.65 -11.42 -9.68
N GLU A 377 8.36 -11.41 -10.03
CA GLU A 377 7.37 -12.38 -9.52
C GLU A 377 7.75 -13.82 -9.88
N GLU A 378 8.24 -14.07 -11.09
CA GLU A 378 8.73 -15.39 -11.48
C GLU A 378 9.95 -15.83 -10.67
N LYS A 379 10.89 -14.92 -10.41
CA LYS A 379 12.06 -15.23 -9.55
C LYS A 379 11.63 -15.53 -8.13
N ILE A 380 10.67 -14.79 -7.57
CA ILE A 380 10.10 -15.04 -6.23
C ILE A 380 9.45 -16.44 -6.15
N LYS A 381 8.68 -16.84 -7.16
CA LYS A 381 8.07 -18.18 -7.21
C LYS A 381 9.14 -19.30 -7.19
N ARG A 382 10.30 -19.09 -7.81
CA ARG A 382 11.41 -20.03 -7.78
C ARG A 382 12.03 -20.20 -6.39
N LEU A 383 11.80 -19.27 -5.47
CA LEU A 383 12.21 -19.38 -4.07
C LEU A 383 11.31 -20.33 -3.25
N LYS A 384 10.32 -20.97 -3.90
CA LYS A 384 9.42 -21.99 -3.36
C LYS A 384 8.50 -21.47 -2.24
N THR A 385 8.12 -20.20 -2.27
CA THR A 385 7.05 -19.67 -1.42
C THR A 385 5.67 -20.11 -1.93
N PRO A 386 4.73 -20.49 -1.07
CA PRO A 386 3.35 -20.73 -1.44
C PRO A 386 2.52 -19.44 -1.60
N MET A 387 3.05 -18.29 -1.19
CA MET A 387 2.35 -17.00 -1.28
C MET A 387 2.23 -16.56 -2.75
N ASP A 388 1.07 -16.06 -3.10
CA ASP A 388 0.83 -15.45 -4.41
C ASP A 388 1.52 -14.09 -4.55
N SER A 389 1.67 -13.35 -3.43
CA SER A 389 2.24 -11.99 -3.43
C SER A 389 3.10 -11.72 -2.20
N LEU A 390 4.21 -12.46 -2.07
CA LEU A 390 5.14 -12.30 -0.95
C LEU A 390 5.67 -10.86 -0.82
N GLN A 391 6.01 -10.19 -1.94
CA GLN A 391 6.51 -8.81 -1.92
C GLN A 391 5.49 -7.81 -1.38
N MET A 392 4.20 -8.01 -1.66
CA MET A 392 3.13 -7.16 -1.10
C MET A 392 2.96 -7.44 0.40
N THR A 393 2.88 -8.71 0.79
CA THR A 393 2.81 -9.10 2.20
C THR A 393 3.98 -8.53 2.99
N LEU A 394 5.20 -8.63 2.42
CA LEU A 394 6.41 -8.09 3.03
C LEU A 394 6.31 -6.58 3.25
N SER A 395 5.73 -5.82 2.31
CA SER A 395 5.61 -4.37 2.41
C SER A 395 4.79 -3.91 3.62
N PHE A 396 3.84 -4.73 4.07
CA PHE A 396 2.98 -4.44 5.23
C PHE A 396 3.60 -4.81 6.59
N MET A 397 4.73 -5.51 6.60
CA MET A 397 5.38 -5.89 7.86
C MET A 397 5.99 -4.71 8.58
N GLY A 398 6.18 -3.58 7.88
CA GLY A 398 6.58 -2.29 8.43
C GLY A 398 5.42 -1.37 8.85
N LEU A 399 4.15 -1.73 8.60
CA LEU A 399 2.98 -0.89 8.83
C LEU A 399 2.55 -0.92 10.29
N LEU A 400 3.14 -0.03 11.11
CA LEU A 400 3.09 -0.07 12.58
C LEU A 400 1.70 0.20 13.18
N VAL A 401 0.81 0.84 12.45
CA VAL A 401 -0.55 1.19 12.93
C VAL A 401 -1.54 0.02 12.85
N ILE A 402 -1.17 -1.04 12.12
CA ILE A 402 -2.00 -2.24 11.95
C ILE A 402 -1.55 -3.35 12.92
N PRO A 403 -2.48 -4.00 13.67
CA PRO A 403 -2.16 -5.05 14.65
C PRO A 403 -1.54 -6.30 14.01
N SER A 404 -0.79 -7.11 14.84
CA SER A 404 -0.41 -6.83 16.21
C SER A 404 1.10 -6.57 16.34
N LEU A 405 1.98 -7.43 15.80
CA LEU A 405 3.43 -7.33 15.90
C LEU A 405 4.02 -6.93 14.55
N LYS A 406 4.82 -5.87 14.53
CA LYS A 406 5.44 -5.29 13.33
C LYS A 406 6.91 -4.99 13.58
N LEU A 407 7.65 -4.74 12.49
CA LEU A 407 9.05 -4.31 12.59
C LEU A 407 9.20 -2.88 12.08
N SER A 408 9.79 -2.01 12.87
CA SER A 408 10.24 -0.67 12.48
C SER A 408 11.75 -0.65 12.26
N ASN A 409 12.28 0.36 11.58
CA ASN A 409 13.74 0.58 11.53
C ASN A 409 14.35 0.90 12.92
N LYS A 410 13.52 1.11 13.94
CA LYS A 410 13.93 1.34 15.34
C LYS A 410 13.80 0.10 16.22
N GLY A 411 13.16 -0.97 15.75
CA GLY A 411 12.99 -2.23 16.48
C GLY A 411 11.62 -2.88 16.32
N LEU A 412 11.45 -3.99 17.01
CA LEU A 412 10.19 -4.74 17.04
C LEU A 412 9.12 -3.93 17.79
N PHE A 413 7.93 -3.82 17.23
CA PHE A 413 6.86 -2.96 17.71
C PHE A 413 5.55 -3.71 17.86
N ASN A 414 4.94 -3.61 19.03
CA ASN A 414 3.60 -4.12 19.28
C ASN A 414 2.60 -2.98 19.16
N SER A 415 1.73 -3.05 18.15
CA SER A 415 0.77 -1.99 17.84
C SER A 415 -0.45 -1.96 18.77
N GLU A 416 -0.73 -3.05 19.49
CA GLU A 416 -1.84 -3.10 20.46
C GLU A 416 -1.48 -2.32 21.74
N THR A 417 -0.24 -2.47 22.20
CA THR A 417 0.28 -1.69 23.33
C THR A 417 0.89 -0.36 22.91
N PHE A 418 1.09 -0.18 21.61
CA PHE A 418 1.75 0.98 21.00
C PHE A 418 3.16 1.24 21.53
N GLN A 419 3.94 0.18 21.74
CA GLN A 419 5.28 0.22 22.33
C GLN A 419 6.29 -0.69 21.62
N PHE A 420 7.56 -0.31 21.69
CA PHE A 420 8.64 -1.20 21.29
C PHE A 420 8.74 -2.37 22.27
N THR A 421 9.04 -3.55 21.73
CA THR A 421 9.21 -4.77 22.53
C THR A 421 10.52 -5.46 22.21
N SER A 422 11.00 -6.30 23.13
CA SER A 422 12.21 -7.10 22.94
C SER A 422 11.93 -8.28 22.00
N LEU A 423 12.91 -8.66 21.17
CA LEU A 423 12.86 -9.89 20.39
C LEU A 423 12.81 -11.12 21.30
N PHE A 424 13.59 -11.13 22.37
CA PHE A 424 13.67 -12.26 23.29
C PHE A 424 12.82 -12.06 24.55
N VAL A 425 12.27 -13.16 25.05
CA VAL A 425 11.47 -13.27 26.26
C VAL A 425 12.22 -14.06 27.32
#